data_2c12f5cb3b268e241996ba260ef6118b
#
_entry.id   2c12f5cb3b268e241996ba260ef6118b
#
_cell.length_a   1.000
_cell.length_b   1.000
_cell.length_c   1.000
_cell.angle_alpha   90.00
_cell.angle_beta   90.00
_cell.angle_gamma   90.00
#
_symmetry.space_group_name_H-M   'P 1'
#
loop_
_entity.id
_entity.type
_entity.pdbx_description
1 polymer ?
#
loop_
_entity_poly.entity_id
_entity_poly.type
_entity_poly.pdbx_seq_one_letter_code
_entity_poly.pdbx_strand_id
1 'polypeptide(L)'
;MDKLHEKYNYLKEAVKRLREALDDYKKYPLDSVRDGAIQRFEFCTELAWKTMREYLLDQGYTNINSPKEVIKQAFAFGMIEDSKVWLELLNDRNLTSHVYDEAPARAIFDRIESQYLPLFDKALAYMQE
;
A
#
# COMPACT_ATOMS: atom_id res chain seq x y z
N MET A 1 8.48 -3.27 22.52
CA MET A 1 8.24 -3.14 21.35
C MET A 1 7.28 -3.98 20.89
N ASP A 2 6.57 -3.51 20.18
CA ASP A 2 5.35 -4.14 19.91
C ASP A 2 5.28 -4.46 18.44
N LYS A 3 4.20 -5.12 18.10
CA LYS A 3 3.96 -5.51 16.72
C LYS A 3 3.84 -4.30 15.82
N LEU A 4 3.29 -3.22 16.32
CA LEU A 4 3.11 -2.01 15.52
C LEU A 4 4.45 -1.46 15.06
N HIS A 5 5.40 -1.31 15.98
CA HIS A 5 6.72 -0.77 15.65
C HIS A 5 7.42 -1.64 14.60
N GLU A 6 7.36 -2.95 14.76
CA GLU A 6 7.99 -3.89 13.83
C GLU A 6 7.35 -3.80 12.45
N LYS A 7 6.00 -3.81 12.41
CA LYS A 7 5.29 -3.71 11.12
C LYS A 7 5.49 -2.36 10.46
N TYR A 8 5.56 -1.31 11.25
CA TYR A 8 5.85 0.02 10.72
C TYR A 8 7.19 0.05 9.99
N ASN A 9 8.22 -0.53 10.60
CA ASN A 9 9.55 -0.55 9.99
C ASN A 9 9.58 -1.39 8.73
N TYR A 10 8.87 -2.51 8.69
CA TYR A 10 8.75 -3.32 7.48
C TYR A 10 8.04 -2.57 6.37
N LEU A 11 6.96 -1.86 6.70
CA LEU A 11 6.23 -1.06 5.72
C LEU A 11 7.11 0.04 5.17
N LYS A 12 7.83 0.73 6.04
CA LYS A 12 8.73 1.81 5.65
C LYS A 12 9.77 1.32 4.64
N GLU A 13 10.36 0.17 4.92
CA GLU A 13 11.35 -0.41 4.01
C GLU A 13 10.71 -0.85 2.69
N ALA A 14 9.52 -1.44 2.74
CA ALA A 14 8.83 -1.88 1.53
C ALA A 14 8.47 -0.69 0.63
N VAL A 15 8.02 0.42 1.21
CA VAL A 15 7.69 1.64 0.45
C VAL A 15 8.95 2.23 -0.18
N LYS A 16 10.06 2.21 0.54
CA LYS A 16 11.35 2.65 -0.01
C LYS A 16 11.72 1.85 -1.25
N ARG A 17 11.56 0.51 -1.17
CA ARG A 17 11.87 -0.37 -2.29
C ARG A 17 10.92 -0.16 -3.47
N LEU A 18 9.66 0.12 -3.19
CA LEU A 18 8.71 0.46 -4.26
C LEU A 18 9.15 1.73 -4.97
N ARG A 19 9.53 2.75 -4.22
CA ARG A 19 10.01 4.01 -4.80
C ARG A 19 11.22 3.78 -5.68
N GLU A 20 12.15 2.94 -5.23
CA GLU A 20 13.34 2.59 -6.02
C GLU A 20 12.95 1.93 -7.35
N ALA A 21 11.97 1.03 -7.31
CA ALA A 21 11.52 0.35 -8.54
C ALA A 21 10.87 1.32 -9.51
N LEU A 22 10.11 2.29 -9.01
CA LEU A 22 9.52 3.32 -9.85
C LEU A 22 10.60 4.21 -10.49
N ASP A 23 11.65 4.55 -9.74
CA ASP A 23 12.78 5.30 -10.26
C ASP A 23 13.56 4.48 -11.30
N ASP A 24 13.73 3.18 -11.06
CA ASP A 24 14.39 2.30 -12.02
C ASP A 24 13.64 2.25 -13.35
N TYR A 25 12.32 2.24 -13.30
CA TYR A 25 11.52 2.22 -14.53
C TYR A 25 11.75 3.47 -15.37
N LYS A 26 11.95 4.62 -14.71
CA LYS A 26 12.24 5.85 -15.45
C LYS A 26 13.54 5.77 -16.24
N LYS A 27 14.52 5.03 -15.71
CA LYS A 27 15.80 4.83 -16.37
C LYS A 27 15.74 3.70 -17.37
N TYR A 28 15.04 2.63 -17.04
CA TYR A 28 14.99 1.40 -17.82
C TYR A 28 13.52 0.98 -17.96
N PRO A 29 12.79 1.59 -18.92
CA PRO A 29 11.34 1.33 -19.04
C PRO A 29 11.04 -0.02 -19.70
N LEU A 30 11.46 -1.09 -19.04
CA LEU A 30 11.26 -2.46 -19.48
C LEU A 30 10.07 -3.07 -18.74
N ASP A 31 9.35 -3.96 -19.42
CA ASP A 31 8.20 -4.63 -18.81
C ASP A 31 8.60 -5.39 -17.55
N SER A 32 9.79 -5.99 -17.52
CA SER A 32 10.25 -6.71 -16.32
C SER A 32 10.47 -5.77 -15.13
N VAL A 33 10.89 -4.55 -15.38
CA VAL A 33 11.06 -3.55 -14.31
C VAL A 33 9.69 -3.09 -13.82
N ARG A 34 8.75 -2.85 -14.73
CA ARG A 34 7.37 -2.52 -14.37
C ARG A 34 6.74 -3.62 -13.52
N ASP A 35 6.89 -4.87 -13.94
CA ASP A 35 6.32 -6.01 -13.22
C ASP A 35 6.93 -6.15 -11.83
N GLY A 36 8.23 -5.86 -11.70
CA GLY A 36 8.87 -5.83 -10.40
C GLY A 36 8.31 -4.76 -9.48
N ALA A 37 8.00 -3.59 -10.03
CA ALA A 37 7.37 -2.52 -9.25
C ALA A 37 5.97 -2.93 -8.79
N ILE A 38 5.20 -3.59 -9.65
CA ILE A 38 3.86 -4.08 -9.28
C ILE A 38 3.97 -5.10 -8.16
N GLN A 39 4.94 -6.00 -8.20
CA GLN A 39 5.15 -6.96 -7.12
C GLN A 39 5.48 -6.27 -5.80
N ARG A 40 6.31 -5.24 -5.84
CA ARG A 40 6.63 -4.47 -4.63
C ARG A 40 5.42 -3.72 -4.10
N PHE A 41 4.54 -3.26 -4.99
CA PHE A 41 3.26 -2.67 -4.59
C PHE A 41 2.41 -3.70 -3.83
N GLU A 42 2.40 -4.95 -4.27
CA GLU A 42 1.66 -6.00 -3.56
C GLU A 42 2.15 -6.14 -2.12
N PHE A 43 3.46 -6.16 -1.92
CA PHE A 43 4.03 -6.23 -0.57
C PHE A 43 3.66 -5.02 0.26
N CYS A 44 3.73 -3.83 -0.33
CA CYS A 44 3.36 -2.60 0.38
C CYS A 44 1.90 -2.62 0.81
N THR A 45 1.01 -3.09 -0.05
CA THR A 45 -0.42 -3.14 0.28
C THR A 45 -0.68 -4.07 1.47
N GLU A 46 -0.07 -5.27 1.45
CA GLU A 46 -0.24 -6.22 2.55
C GLU A 46 0.29 -5.66 3.87
N LEU A 47 1.47 -5.05 3.82
CA LEU A 47 2.05 -4.46 5.02
C LEU A 47 1.28 -3.23 5.48
N ALA A 48 0.75 -2.43 4.54
CA ALA A 48 0.05 -1.19 4.90
C ALA A 48 -1.21 -1.47 5.71
N TRP A 49 -2.11 -2.35 5.21
CA TRP A 49 -3.33 -2.58 5.94
C TRP A 49 -3.09 -3.32 7.25
N LYS A 50 -2.10 -4.21 7.29
CA LYS A 50 -1.77 -4.92 8.53
C LYS A 50 -1.16 -3.98 9.57
N THR A 51 -0.33 -3.02 9.14
CA THR A 51 0.24 -2.03 10.05
C THR A 51 -0.84 -1.11 10.58
N MET A 52 -1.74 -0.64 9.70
CA MET A 52 -2.86 0.20 10.13
C MET A 52 -3.78 -0.55 11.10
N ARG A 53 -3.96 -1.86 10.87
CA ARG A 53 -4.72 -2.69 11.79
C ARG A 53 -4.10 -2.69 13.18
N GLU A 54 -2.79 -2.91 13.27
CA GLU A 54 -2.11 -2.89 14.58
C GLU A 54 -2.24 -1.53 15.26
N TYR A 55 -2.16 -0.45 14.49
CA TYR A 55 -2.35 0.88 15.04
C TYR A 55 -3.75 1.03 15.64
N LEU A 56 -4.77 0.60 14.91
CA LEU A 56 -6.16 0.69 15.39
C LEU A 56 -6.40 -0.21 16.60
N LEU A 57 -5.82 -1.40 16.62
CA LEU A 57 -5.93 -2.29 17.79
C LEU A 57 -5.34 -1.61 19.04
N ASP A 58 -4.21 -0.92 18.87
CA ASP A 58 -3.60 -0.18 19.97
C ASP A 58 -4.49 0.99 20.45
N GLN A 59 -5.37 1.48 19.58
CA GLN A 59 -6.32 2.54 19.92
C GLN A 59 -7.63 2.00 20.51
N GLY A 60 -7.73 0.68 20.66
CA GLY A 60 -8.90 0.08 21.30
C GLY A 60 -9.92 -0.55 20.37
N TYR A 61 -9.67 -0.51 19.06
CA TYR A 61 -10.56 -1.16 18.10
C TYR A 61 -10.44 -2.68 18.20
N THR A 62 -11.53 -3.37 17.90
CA THR A 62 -11.57 -4.84 17.90
C THR A 62 -12.34 -5.31 16.67
N ASN A 63 -12.18 -6.60 16.34
CA ASN A 63 -12.94 -7.24 15.26
C ASN A 63 -12.73 -6.61 13.88
N ILE A 64 -11.51 -6.15 13.62
CA ILE A 64 -11.13 -5.62 12.30
C ILE A 64 -10.20 -6.63 11.63
N ASN A 65 -10.79 -7.59 10.92
CA ASN A 65 -10.09 -8.77 10.43
C ASN A 65 -9.91 -8.84 8.93
N SER A 66 -10.31 -7.82 8.18
CA SER A 66 -10.13 -7.78 6.73
C SER A 66 -9.59 -6.43 6.30
N PRO A 67 -8.93 -6.37 5.12
CA PRO A 67 -8.42 -5.10 4.62
C PRO A 67 -9.50 -4.03 4.52
N LYS A 68 -10.70 -4.39 4.02
CA LYS A 68 -11.78 -3.41 3.85
C LYS A 68 -12.26 -2.87 5.19
N GLU A 69 -12.36 -3.74 6.21
CA GLU A 69 -12.75 -3.29 7.54
C GLU A 69 -11.72 -2.34 8.13
N VAL A 70 -10.43 -2.62 7.92
CA VAL A 70 -9.37 -1.75 8.40
C VAL A 70 -9.47 -0.37 7.74
N ILE A 71 -9.67 -0.33 6.42
CA ILE A 71 -9.80 0.94 5.71
C ILE A 71 -11.00 1.73 6.22
N LYS A 72 -12.12 1.05 6.41
CA LYS A 72 -13.34 1.68 6.91
C LYS A 72 -13.11 2.31 8.30
N GLN A 73 -12.50 1.55 9.20
CA GLN A 73 -12.26 2.05 10.56
C GLN A 73 -11.15 3.10 10.59
N ALA A 74 -10.14 2.97 9.75
CA ALA A 74 -9.08 3.96 9.64
C ALA A 74 -9.66 5.31 9.20
N PHE A 75 -10.61 5.29 8.25
CA PHE A 75 -11.29 6.51 7.82
C PHE A 75 -12.13 7.09 8.96
N ALA A 76 -12.90 6.25 9.64
CA ALA A 76 -13.74 6.69 10.76
C ALA A 76 -12.91 7.28 11.89
N PHE A 77 -11.74 6.72 12.14
CA PHE A 77 -10.83 7.21 13.18
C PHE A 77 -10.13 8.51 12.79
N GLY A 78 -10.08 8.80 11.50
CA GLY A 78 -9.40 10.01 11.00
C GLY A 78 -7.95 9.79 10.59
N MET A 79 -7.49 8.53 10.53
CA MET A 79 -6.10 8.30 10.15
C MET A 79 -5.88 8.34 8.64
N ILE A 80 -6.93 8.20 7.85
CA ILE A 80 -6.86 8.37 6.40
C ILE A 80 -7.98 9.30 5.95
N GLU A 81 -7.72 10.05 4.88
CA GLU A 81 -8.69 11.00 4.36
C GLU A 81 -9.45 10.48 3.17
N ASP A 82 -8.84 9.61 2.40
CA ASP A 82 -9.38 9.18 1.11
C ASP A 82 -9.66 7.69 1.07
N SER A 83 -10.75 7.29 1.77
CA SER A 83 -11.12 5.88 1.82
C SER A 83 -11.44 5.32 0.43
N LYS A 84 -11.95 6.15 -0.48
CA LYS A 84 -12.31 5.70 -1.82
C LYS A 84 -11.08 5.26 -2.61
N VAL A 85 -10.00 6.02 -2.55
CA VAL A 85 -8.77 5.66 -3.24
C VAL A 85 -8.11 4.44 -2.58
N TRP A 86 -8.19 4.33 -1.25
CA TRP A 86 -7.70 3.14 -0.57
C TRP A 86 -8.47 1.88 -1.00
N LEU A 87 -9.79 1.98 -1.19
CA LEU A 87 -10.58 0.83 -1.68
C LEU A 87 -10.21 0.49 -3.12
N GLU A 88 -9.94 1.49 -3.94
CA GLU A 88 -9.46 1.28 -5.30
C GLU A 88 -8.09 0.57 -5.28
N LEU A 89 -7.21 0.97 -4.38
CA LEU A 89 -5.91 0.35 -4.20
C LEU A 89 -6.05 -1.14 -3.86
N LEU A 90 -6.96 -1.47 -2.94
CA LEU A 90 -7.21 -2.87 -2.58
C LEU A 90 -7.74 -3.66 -3.78
N ASN A 91 -8.63 -3.05 -4.57
CA ASN A 91 -9.16 -3.69 -5.75
C ASN A 91 -8.04 -3.95 -6.78
N ASP A 92 -7.19 -2.96 -7.01
CA ASP A 92 -6.07 -3.11 -7.94
C ASP A 92 -5.09 -4.18 -7.46
N ARG A 93 -4.86 -4.25 -6.14
CA ARG A 93 -4.02 -5.31 -5.59
C ARG A 93 -4.57 -6.69 -5.94
N ASN A 94 -5.89 -6.85 -5.87
CA ASN A 94 -6.52 -8.13 -6.22
C ASN A 94 -6.37 -8.44 -7.71
N LEU A 95 -6.29 -7.43 -8.55
CA LEU A 95 -6.15 -7.63 -9.99
C LEU A 95 -4.70 -7.92 -10.43
N THR A 96 -3.71 -7.68 -9.57
CA THR A 96 -2.31 -7.85 -9.96
C THR A 96 -1.95 -9.30 -10.30
N SER A 97 -2.71 -10.27 -9.81
CA SER A 97 -2.48 -11.67 -10.15
C SER A 97 -2.90 -12.01 -11.60
N HIS A 98 -3.56 -11.07 -12.29
CA HIS A 98 -4.05 -11.25 -13.64
C HIS A 98 -3.39 -10.31 -14.65
N VAL A 99 -2.30 -9.64 -14.28
CA VAL A 99 -1.69 -8.66 -15.17
C VAL A 99 -0.59 -9.26 -16.05
N TYR A 100 -0.92 -10.28 -16.84
CA TYR A 100 -0.04 -10.64 -17.93
C TYR A 100 -0.41 -9.84 -19.18
N ASP A 101 -1.53 -9.16 -19.19
CA ASP A 101 -1.90 -8.28 -20.31
C ASP A 101 -1.30 -6.91 -20.06
N GLU A 102 -0.72 -6.32 -21.10
CA GLU A 102 0.02 -5.09 -20.96
C GLU A 102 -0.85 -3.89 -20.55
N ALA A 103 -2.04 -3.78 -21.12
CA ALA A 103 -2.88 -2.61 -20.85
C ALA A 103 -3.33 -2.53 -19.37
N PRO A 104 -3.85 -3.61 -18.75
CA PRO A 104 -4.16 -3.57 -17.32
C PRO A 104 -2.94 -3.32 -16.46
N ALA A 105 -1.79 -3.94 -16.80
CA ALA A 105 -0.56 -3.77 -16.03
C ALA A 105 -0.10 -2.31 -16.05
N ARG A 106 -0.15 -1.68 -17.22
CA ARG A 106 0.25 -0.28 -17.35
C ARG A 106 -0.68 0.65 -16.57
N ALA A 107 -1.98 0.38 -16.63
CA ALA A 107 -2.96 1.21 -15.91
C ALA A 107 -2.74 1.13 -14.41
N ILE A 108 -2.51 -0.06 -13.87
CA ILE A 108 -2.24 -0.24 -12.44
C ILE A 108 -0.92 0.45 -12.09
N PHE A 109 0.11 0.25 -12.90
CA PHE A 109 1.42 0.89 -12.66
C PHE A 109 1.28 2.41 -12.57
N ASP A 110 0.52 3.02 -13.48
CA ASP A 110 0.32 4.46 -13.49
C ASP A 110 -0.38 4.93 -12.21
N ARG A 111 -1.36 4.18 -11.73
CA ARG A 111 -2.05 4.52 -10.47
C ARG A 111 -1.15 4.33 -9.27
N ILE A 112 -0.28 3.31 -9.27
CA ILE A 112 0.69 3.14 -8.20
C ILE A 112 1.55 4.39 -8.06
N GLU A 113 2.06 4.89 -9.16
CA GLU A 113 2.94 6.05 -9.16
C GLU A 113 2.20 7.32 -8.75
N SER A 114 1.03 7.56 -9.33
CA SER A 114 0.33 8.83 -9.16
C SER A 114 -0.57 8.89 -7.93
N GLN A 115 -1.11 7.75 -7.50
CA GLN A 115 -2.12 7.74 -6.44
C GLN A 115 -1.73 6.92 -5.21
N TYR A 116 -1.16 5.73 -5.40
CA TYR A 116 -0.99 4.80 -4.28
C TYR A 116 0.29 5.04 -3.48
N LEU A 117 1.39 5.36 -4.15
CA LEU A 117 2.61 5.68 -3.43
C LEU A 117 2.39 6.86 -2.46
N PRO A 118 1.72 7.94 -2.88
CA PRO A 118 1.40 9.02 -1.95
C PRO A 118 0.53 8.58 -0.76
N LEU A 119 -0.39 7.63 -0.96
CA LEU A 119 -1.19 7.10 0.15
C LEU A 119 -0.33 6.39 1.18
N PHE A 120 0.61 5.57 0.72
CA PHE A 120 1.53 4.89 1.62
C PHE A 120 2.37 5.90 2.41
N ASP A 121 2.86 6.94 1.74
CA ASP A 121 3.64 7.98 2.40
C ASP A 121 2.83 8.69 3.48
N LYS A 122 1.57 9.01 3.20
CA LYS A 122 0.69 9.66 4.17
C LYS A 122 0.40 8.75 5.37
N ALA A 123 0.18 7.47 5.12
CA ALA A 123 -0.07 6.52 6.20
C ALA A 123 1.16 6.38 7.09
N LEU A 124 2.35 6.30 6.50
CA LEU A 124 3.59 6.25 7.27
C LEU A 124 3.78 7.51 8.11
N ALA A 125 3.51 8.68 7.51
CA ALA A 125 3.64 9.94 8.23
C ALA A 125 2.69 10.02 9.41
N TYR A 126 1.46 9.52 9.24
CA TYR A 126 0.47 9.53 10.32
C TYR A 126 0.90 8.63 11.49
N MET A 127 1.44 7.45 11.18
CA MET A 127 1.82 6.48 12.21
C MET A 127 3.22 6.71 12.77
N GLN A 128 3.95 7.67 12.22
CA GLN A 128 5.30 7.96 12.68
C GLN A 128 5.28 8.48 14.12
N GLU A 129 6.13 7.92 14.95
CA GLU A 129 6.22 8.35 16.36
C GLU A 129 7.23 9.45 16.57
#